data_73a10c344bffbc3dbdc43ac85d545ae7
#
_entry.id   73a10c344bffbc3dbdc43ac85d545ae7
#
_cell.length_a   1.000
_cell.length_b   1.000
_cell.length_c   1.000
_cell.angle_alpha   90.00
_cell.angle_beta   90.00
_cell.angle_gamma   90.00
#
_symmetry.space_group_name_H-M   'P 1'
#
loop_
_entity.id
_entity.type
_entity.pdbx_description
1 polymer ?
#
loop_
_entity_poly.entity_id
_entity_poly.type
_entity_poly.pdbx_seq_one_letter_code
_entity_poly.pdbx_strand_id
1 'polypeptide(L)'
;MSSRAPRRAAIILAVAAVSSAALAVSAAACVLPPLSSQAATVQGEGELVSEDRTTTAFSHVSVDAGMHVIVRTGAETSVTLSAQQNLLPLITTNVKGDQLVVEVAPPGISSTKPITLTIHVPELASVTLSAGASGTLELVGGTLAVDVSAGATVKAIGELDVLKLTASSGASAKLGEVTTGSASVNLTGGSSAELHVTGAVTGTADAGSTLVLTEKPASVDVKTSGGASVQGG
;
A
#
# COMPACT_ATOMS: atom_id res chain seq x y z
N MET A 1 46.05 46.29 -54.99
CA MET A 1 45.35 47.15 -55.97
C MET A 1 44.01 47.50 -55.41
N SER A 2 43.87 48.77 -55.19
CA SER A 2 42.74 49.68 -55.36
C SER A 2 41.58 49.49 -54.42
N SER A 3 41.47 50.32 -53.35
CA SER A 3 40.87 51.68 -53.34
C SER A 3 39.32 51.58 -53.40
N ARG A 4 38.58 52.10 -52.50
CA ARG A 4 38.41 53.42 -51.90
C ARG A 4 37.24 53.43 -50.90
N ALA A 5 37.43 54.05 -49.74
CA ALA A 5 36.39 54.71 -48.97
C ALA A 5 36.03 56.06 -49.63
N PRO A 6 35.21 56.94 -49.05
CA PRO A 6 34.10 56.96 -48.08
C PRO A 6 32.91 57.81 -48.58
N ARG A 7 31.86 58.03 -47.83
CA ARG A 7 31.20 59.35 -47.71
C ARG A 7 30.14 59.43 -46.61
N ARG A 8 30.37 60.39 -45.80
CA ARG A 8 29.54 61.01 -44.76
C ARG A 8 28.32 61.74 -45.32
N ALA A 9 27.43 61.98 -44.42
CA ALA A 9 26.51 63.09 -44.22
C ALA A 9 25.05 62.63 -44.18
N ALA A 10 24.12 63.15 -43.41
CA ALA A 10 24.09 64.30 -42.53
C ALA A 10 22.81 64.12 -41.63
N ILE A 11 22.91 64.75 -40.50
CA ILE A 11 21.89 65.04 -39.49
C ILE A 11 20.67 65.69 -40.10
N ILE A 12 19.44 65.17 -39.71
CA ILE A 12 18.26 66.06 -39.58
C ILE A 12 17.54 65.68 -38.29
N LEU A 13 17.51 66.62 -37.39
CA LEU A 13 16.80 66.70 -36.15
C LEU A 13 15.33 67.08 -36.49
N ALA A 14 14.36 66.23 -36.09
CA ALA A 14 13.00 66.67 -36.04
C ALA A 14 12.38 66.25 -34.69
N VAL A 15 12.20 67.27 -33.87
CA VAL A 15 11.41 67.25 -32.65
C VAL A 15 9.92 67.29 -33.04
N ALA A 16 9.14 66.32 -32.60
CA ALA A 16 7.70 66.50 -32.55
C ALA A 16 7.04 65.60 -31.51
N ALA A 17 6.51 66.27 -30.54
CA ALA A 17 5.27 66.02 -29.80
C ALA A 17 5.04 64.70 -29.07
N VAL A 18 5.06 64.81 -27.79
CA VAL A 18 4.48 64.00 -26.76
C VAL A 18 2.99 63.76 -27.01
N SER A 19 2.60 62.51 -27.16
CA SER A 19 1.22 62.09 -26.95
C SER A 19 1.23 60.91 -25.97
N SER A 20 0.94 61.20 -24.73
CA SER A 20 0.75 60.28 -23.63
C SER A 20 -0.56 59.46 -23.86
N ALA A 21 -0.45 58.27 -24.46
CA ALA A 21 -1.53 57.30 -24.43
C ALA A 21 -1.30 56.42 -23.20
N ALA A 22 -2.09 56.65 -22.18
CA ALA A 22 -2.18 55.79 -21.01
C ALA A 22 -2.76 54.43 -21.47
N LEU A 23 -1.91 53.41 -21.57
CA LEU A 23 -2.34 52.03 -21.68
C LEU A 23 -2.86 51.59 -20.28
N ALA A 24 -4.18 51.58 -20.14
CA ALA A 24 -4.82 50.87 -19.03
C ALA A 24 -4.59 49.34 -19.23
N VAL A 25 -3.61 48.81 -18.56
CA VAL A 25 -3.48 47.35 -18.41
C VAL A 25 -4.58 46.90 -17.46
N SER A 26 -5.67 46.42 -18.00
CA SER A 26 -6.69 45.70 -17.25
C SER A 26 -6.05 44.36 -16.85
N ALA A 27 -5.60 44.27 -15.60
CA ALA A 27 -5.24 43.01 -14.98
C ALA A 27 -6.54 42.17 -14.86
N ALA A 28 -6.79 41.34 -15.88
CA ALA A 28 -7.75 40.27 -15.75
C ALA A 28 -7.15 39.28 -14.70
N ALA A 29 -7.57 39.44 -13.43
CA ALA A 29 -7.33 38.44 -12.42
C ALA A 29 -7.99 37.15 -12.89
N CYS A 30 -7.19 36.22 -13.43
CA CYS A 30 -7.62 34.82 -13.54
C CYS A 30 -7.84 34.31 -12.11
N VAL A 31 -9.09 34.40 -11.67
CA VAL A 31 -9.55 33.67 -10.50
C VAL A 31 -9.56 32.21 -10.92
N LEU A 32 -8.46 31.51 -10.64
CA LEU A 32 -8.44 30.06 -10.70
C LEU A 32 -9.47 29.57 -9.67
N PRO A 33 -10.43 28.73 -10.06
CA PRO A 33 -11.32 28.12 -9.07
C PRO A 33 -10.44 27.31 -8.11
N PRO A 34 -10.77 27.29 -6.80
CA PRO A 34 -10.04 26.48 -5.87
C PRO A 34 -10.14 25.01 -6.30
N LEU A 35 -9.01 24.42 -6.71
CA LEU A 35 -8.84 23.00 -6.92
C LEU A 35 -8.78 22.30 -5.57
N SER A 36 -9.87 22.28 -4.86
CA SER A 36 -10.03 21.46 -3.66
C SER A 36 -11.40 20.81 -3.64
N SER A 37 -11.69 20.01 -4.66
CA SER A 37 -12.63 18.92 -4.52
C SER A 37 -11.88 17.78 -3.83
N GLN A 38 -11.50 17.94 -2.57
CA GLN A 38 -11.26 16.79 -1.71
C GLN A 38 -12.63 16.12 -1.57
N ALA A 39 -12.76 14.94 -2.15
CA ALA A 39 -13.94 14.11 -1.91
C ALA A 39 -14.08 13.98 -0.39
N ALA A 40 -15.14 14.54 0.17
CA ALA A 40 -15.34 14.57 1.61
C ALA A 40 -15.54 13.14 2.09
N THR A 41 -14.55 12.58 2.77
CA THR A 41 -14.65 11.25 3.40
C THR A 41 -15.81 11.24 4.39
N VAL A 42 -16.51 10.12 4.48
CA VAL A 42 -17.57 9.94 5.50
C VAL A 42 -16.93 9.72 6.85
N GLN A 43 -17.22 10.59 7.81
CA GLN A 43 -16.73 10.45 9.17
C GLN A 43 -17.51 9.37 9.92
N GLY A 44 -16.79 8.54 10.68
CA GLY A 44 -17.39 7.54 11.54
C GLY A 44 -18.06 8.19 12.75
N GLU A 45 -19.30 7.83 12.99
CA GLU A 45 -20.13 8.30 14.09
C GLU A 45 -20.78 7.14 14.87
N GLY A 46 -21.06 7.36 16.13
CA GLY A 46 -21.72 6.37 16.98
C GLY A 46 -20.79 5.32 17.58
N GLU A 47 -21.39 4.28 18.13
CA GLU A 47 -20.69 3.17 18.74
C GLU A 47 -20.20 2.16 17.71
N LEU A 48 -19.24 1.31 18.13
CA LEU A 48 -18.84 0.15 17.34
C LEU A 48 -19.96 -0.88 17.36
N VAL A 49 -20.32 -1.36 16.19
CA VAL A 49 -21.29 -2.42 15.98
C VAL A 49 -20.61 -3.52 15.16
N SER A 50 -20.85 -4.76 15.54
CA SER A 50 -20.37 -5.94 14.80
C SER A 50 -21.51 -6.52 13.96
N GLU A 51 -21.22 -6.83 12.71
CA GLU A 51 -22.16 -7.38 11.76
C GLU A 51 -21.54 -8.60 11.07
N ASP A 52 -22.26 -9.72 11.12
CA ASP A 52 -21.84 -10.92 10.39
C ASP A 52 -22.16 -10.78 8.91
N ARG A 53 -21.15 -11.05 8.08
CA ARG A 53 -21.24 -10.99 6.62
C ARG A 53 -21.49 -12.38 6.05
N THR A 54 -22.59 -12.54 5.34
CA THR A 54 -22.86 -13.78 4.63
C THR A 54 -21.92 -13.88 3.42
N THR A 55 -21.10 -14.92 3.39
CA THR A 55 -20.15 -15.20 2.31
C THR A 55 -20.25 -16.65 1.87
N THR A 56 -19.88 -16.94 0.63
CA THR A 56 -19.56 -18.30 0.19
C THR A 56 -18.17 -18.69 0.70
N ALA A 57 -17.79 -19.96 0.57
CA ALA A 57 -16.44 -20.40 0.91
C ALA A 57 -15.38 -19.66 0.06
N PHE A 58 -14.24 -19.39 0.66
CA PHE A 58 -13.08 -18.76 0.01
C PHE A 58 -11.80 -19.21 0.72
N SER A 59 -10.67 -19.12 0.04
CA SER A 59 -9.35 -19.39 0.60
C SER A 59 -8.35 -18.22 0.37
N HIS A 60 -8.77 -17.21 -0.38
CA HIS A 60 -7.99 -16.02 -0.66
C HIS A 60 -8.64 -14.78 -0.02
N VAL A 61 -7.85 -13.92 0.60
CA VAL A 61 -8.33 -12.68 1.24
C VAL A 61 -7.59 -11.48 0.65
N SER A 62 -8.33 -10.46 0.20
CA SER A 62 -7.76 -9.21 -0.30
C SER A 62 -8.42 -8.01 0.38
N VAL A 63 -7.58 -7.18 1.01
CA VAL A 63 -8.03 -5.98 1.72
C VAL A 63 -7.21 -4.78 1.26
N ASP A 64 -7.87 -3.84 0.62
CA ASP A 64 -7.30 -2.61 0.11
C ASP A 64 -7.88 -1.39 0.85
N ALA A 65 -7.68 -1.35 2.15
CA ALA A 65 -8.12 -0.24 3.00
C ALA A 65 -7.42 -0.30 4.36
N GLY A 66 -7.22 0.84 4.98
CA GLY A 66 -6.56 0.98 6.29
C GLY A 66 -7.35 0.39 7.46
N MET A 67 -7.70 -0.89 7.41
CA MET A 67 -8.41 -1.59 8.47
C MET A 67 -7.56 -2.70 9.10
N HIS A 68 -8.01 -3.18 10.26
CA HIS A 68 -7.39 -4.30 10.94
C HIS A 68 -8.08 -5.60 10.56
N VAL A 69 -7.31 -6.56 10.05
CA VAL A 69 -7.79 -7.87 9.61
C VAL A 69 -7.25 -8.94 10.54
N ILE A 70 -8.11 -9.76 11.09
CA ILE A 70 -7.75 -10.92 11.92
C ILE A 70 -8.21 -12.15 11.17
N VAL A 71 -7.28 -13.04 10.82
CA VAL A 71 -7.59 -14.31 10.16
C VAL A 71 -7.16 -15.47 11.04
N ARG A 72 -8.08 -16.42 11.25
CA ARG A 72 -7.83 -17.66 11.99
C ARG A 72 -8.12 -18.84 11.09
N THR A 73 -7.14 -19.71 10.90
CA THR A 73 -7.30 -20.95 10.14
C THR A 73 -7.73 -22.12 11.03
N GLY A 74 -8.34 -23.14 10.44
CA GLY A 74 -8.75 -24.36 11.14
C GLY A 74 -10.20 -24.38 11.66
N ALA A 75 -11.00 -23.37 11.33
CA ALA A 75 -12.41 -23.27 11.72
C ALA A 75 -13.34 -23.14 10.52
N GLU A 76 -14.67 -23.28 10.74
CA GLU A 76 -15.67 -23.03 9.72
C GLU A 76 -15.61 -21.58 9.22
N THR A 77 -15.98 -21.40 7.94
CA THR A 77 -15.94 -20.05 7.33
C THR A 77 -16.94 -19.12 7.98
N SER A 78 -16.42 -18.02 8.52
CA SER A 78 -17.23 -16.89 8.99
C SER A 78 -16.49 -15.58 8.81
N VAL A 79 -17.24 -14.50 8.60
CA VAL A 79 -16.72 -13.15 8.43
C VAL A 79 -17.55 -12.19 9.26
N THR A 80 -16.91 -11.50 10.19
CA THR A 80 -17.55 -10.50 11.06
C THR A 80 -16.84 -9.16 10.87
N LEU A 81 -17.58 -8.12 10.53
CA LEU A 81 -17.08 -6.76 10.40
C LEU A 81 -17.52 -5.94 11.61
N SER A 82 -16.56 -5.30 12.28
CA SER A 82 -16.81 -4.37 13.40
C SER A 82 -16.37 -2.96 12.99
N ALA A 83 -17.30 -2.03 12.97
CA ALA A 83 -17.06 -0.64 12.62
C ALA A 83 -18.10 0.27 13.29
N GLN A 84 -17.93 1.59 13.18
CA GLN A 84 -18.99 2.52 13.57
C GLN A 84 -20.22 2.34 12.68
N GLN A 85 -21.40 2.42 13.27
CA GLN A 85 -22.67 2.02 12.66
C GLN A 85 -22.90 2.64 11.27
N ASN A 86 -22.56 3.93 11.11
CA ASN A 86 -22.76 4.64 9.85
C ASN A 86 -21.74 4.24 8.76
N LEU A 87 -20.63 3.56 9.12
CA LEU A 87 -19.60 3.13 8.18
C LEU A 87 -19.85 1.70 7.65
N LEU A 88 -20.58 0.87 8.36
CA LEU A 88 -20.85 -0.52 7.97
C LEU A 88 -21.40 -0.68 6.54
N PRO A 89 -22.36 0.18 6.07
CA PRO A 89 -22.88 0.07 4.70
C PRO A 89 -21.87 0.47 3.62
N LEU A 90 -20.81 1.19 3.98
CA LEU A 90 -19.78 1.68 3.06
C LEU A 90 -18.64 0.67 2.87
N ILE A 91 -18.57 -0.35 3.71
CA ILE A 91 -17.55 -1.39 3.64
C ILE A 91 -18.22 -2.64 3.05
N THR A 92 -17.82 -2.99 1.85
CA THR A 92 -18.35 -4.15 1.13
C THR A 92 -17.44 -5.35 1.29
N THR A 93 -18.04 -6.51 1.47
CA THR A 93 -17.36 -7.81 1.54
C THR A 93 -17.97 -8.73 0.48
N ASN A 94 -17.24 -8.95 -0.60
CA ASN A 94 -17.72 -9.74 -1.72
C ASN A 94 -16.77 -10.90 -2.02
N VAL A 95 -17.28 -12.09 -2.25
CA VAL A 95 -16.49 -13.22 -2.74
C VAL A 95 -16.56 -13.24 -4.26
N LYS A 96 -15.40 -13.04 -4.90
CA LYS A 96 -15.21 -13.12 -6.36
C LYS A 96 -14.41 -14.40 -6.68
N GLY A 97 -15.10 -15.42 -7.16
CA GLY A 97 -14.50 -16.76 -7.31
C GLY A 97 -14.21 -17.39 -5.95
N ASP A 98 -12.96 -17.52 -5.59
CA ASP A 98 -12.45 -18.03 -4.32
C ASP A 98 -11.75 -16.96 -3.47
N GLN A 99 -11.94 -15.69 -3.81
CA GLN A 99 -11.31 -14.57 -3.13
C GLN A 99 -12.35 -13.69 -2.44
N LEU A 100 -12.21 -13.51 -1.12
CA LEU A 100 -12.88 -12.46 -0.38
C LEU A 100 -12.21 -11.11 -0.67
N VAL A 101 -12.96 -10.19 -1.26
CA VAL A 101 -12.52 -8.83 -1.56
C VAL A 101 -13.26 -7.87 -0.64
N VAL A 102 -12.49 -7.07 0.09
CA VAL A 102 -13.02 -6.05 1.01
C VAL A 102 -12.64 -4.67 0.49
N GLU A 103 -13.66 -3.88 0.17
CA GLU A 103 -13.51 -2.58 -0.45
C GLU A 103 -14.30 -1.52 0.34
N VAL A 104 -13.80 -0.30 0.33
CA VAL A 104 -14.50 0.88 0.88
C VAL A 104 -15.10 1.67 -0.28
N ALA A 105 -16.41 1.91 -0.20
CA ALA A 105 -17.12 2.70 -1.22
C ALA A 105 -16.65 4.16 -1.24
N PRO A 106 -16.58 4.79 -2.43
CA PRO A 106 -16.35 6.23 -2.53
C PRO A 106 -17.44 7.03 -1.79
N PRO A 107 -17.08 8.17 -1.19
CA PRO A 107 -15.82 8.90 -1.31
C PRO A 107 -14.71 8.44 -0.36
N GLY A 108 -14.86 7.33 0.32
CA GLY A 108 -13.98 6.83 1.36
C GLY A 108 -14.49 7.13 2.76
N ILE A 109 -13.83 6.55 3.75
CA ILE A 109 -14.21 6.68 5.16
C ILE A 109 -13.06 7.21 6.00
N SER A 110 -13.40 7.86 7.11
CA SER A 110 -12.47 8.24 8.17
C SER A 110 -13.06 7.83 9.51
N SER A 111 -12.35 7.05 10.30
CA SER A 111 -12.82 6.55 11.58
C SER A 111 -11.83 6.88 12.70
N THR A 112 -12.34 7.28 13.83
CA THR A 112 -11.56 7.46 15.07
C THR A 112 -11.51 6.20 15.92
N LYS A 113 -12.36 5.20 15.59
CA LYS A 113 -12.39 3.89 16.24
C LYS A 113 -11.84 2.84 15.26
N PRO A 114 -11.23 1.76 15.73
CA PRO A 114 -10.68 0.73 14.85
C PRO A 114 -11.78 0.05 14.03
N ILE A 115 -11.54 -0.12 12.74
CA ILE A 115 -12.37 -0.97 11.88
C ILE A 115 -11.68 -2.33 11.84
N THR A 116 -12.38 -3.36 12.29
CA THR A 116 -11.82 -4.71 12.41
C THR A 116 -12.65 -5.71 11.60
N LEU A 117 -11.97 -6.47 10.76
CA LEU A 117 -12.53 -7.59 10.02
C LEU A 117 -11.98 -8.89 10.62
N THR A 118 -12.84 -9.69 11.22
CA THR A 118 -12.50 -11.01 11.75
C THR A 118 -12.96 -12.09 10.78
N ILE A 119 -12.03 -12.94 10.36
CA ILE A 119 -12.23 -13.98 9.38
C ILE A 119 -11.85 -15.32 9.99
N HIS A 120 -12.72 -16.31 9.92
CA HIS A 120 -12.38 -17.69 10.15
C HIS A 120 -12.50 -18.45 8.83
N VAL A 121 -11.53 -19.32 8.54
CA VAL A 121 -11.53 -20.18 7.34
C VAL A 121 -10.88 -21.53 7.67
N PRO A 122 -11.31 -22.63 7.05
CA PRO A 122 -10.65 -23.91 7.22
C PRO A 122 -9.20 -23.88 6.76
N GLU A 123 -8.93 -23.21 5.64
CA GLU A 123 -7.62 -23.09 5.01
C GLU A 123 -7.48 -21.70 4.37
N LEU A 124 -6.29 -21.13 4.49
CA LEU A 124 -5.94 -19.84 3.89
C LEU A 124 -4.81 -20.04 2.88
N ALA A 125 -5.08 -19.83 1.60
CA ALA A 125 -4.11 -19.97 0.52
C ALA A 125 -3.37 -18.65 0.23
N SER A 126 -4.05 -17.50 0.36
CA SER A 126 -3.38 -16.22 0.22
C SER A 126 -4.02 -15.08 1.02
N VAL A 127 -3.17 -14.11 1.38
CA VAL A 127 -3.57 -12.82 1.95
C VAL A 127 -2.87 -11.69 1.19
N THR A 128 -3.66 -10.74 0.71
CA THR A 128 -3.18 -9.49 0.11
C THR A 128 -3.63 -8.32 0.95
N LEU A 129 -2.68 -7.52 1.44
CA LEU A 129 -2.93 -6.33 2.26
C LEU A 129 -2.25 -5.12 1.62
N SER A 130 -3.00 -4.05 1.43
CA SER A 130 -2.46 -2.80 0.88
C SER A 130 -3.03 -1.55 1.57
N ALA A 131 -2.60 -0.38 1.13
CA ALA A 131 -3.12 0.91 1.61
C ALA A 131 -3.15 1.07 3.14
N GLY A 132 -2.07 0.67 3.81
CA GLY A 132 -1.94 0.80 5.26
C GLY A 132 -2.78 -0.18 6.09
N ALA A 133 -3.33 -1.23 5.48
CA ALA A 133 -4.01 -2.29 6.22
C ALA A 133 -3.08 -2.98 7.21
N SER A 134 -3.64 -3.50 8.30
CA SER A 134 -2.90 -4.32 9.26
C SER A 134 -3.53 -5.68 9.40
N GLY A 135 -2.74 -6.75 9.24
CA GLY A 135 -3.19 -8.14 9.38
C GLY A 135 -2.60 -8.82 10.60
N THR A 136 -3.41 -9.61 11.28
CA THR A 136 -2.98 -10.58 12.29
C THR A 136 -3.48 -11.96 11.90
N LEU A 137 -2.57 -12.91 11.69
CA LEU A 137 -2.89 -14.24 11.22
C LEU A 137 -2.55 -15.28 12.28
N GLU A 138 -3.47 -16.20 12.55
CA GLU A 138 -3.24 -17.39 13.36
C GLU A 138 -3.32 -18.60 12.42
N LEU A 139 -2.17 -19.26 12.20
CA LEU A 139 -1.97 -20.22 11.12
C LEU A 139 -1.75 -21.63 11.63
N VAL A 140 -2.30 -22.61 10.94
CA VAL A 140 -2.17 -24.04 11.25
C VAL A 140 -1.75 -24.80 9.98
N GLY A 141 -0.44 -24.85 9.74
CA GLY A 141 0.15 -25.62 8.62
C GLY A 141 -0.17 -25.08 7.24
N GLY A 142 0.26 -25.82 6.23
CA GLY A 142 -0.08 -25.58 4.82
C GLY A 142 0.84 -24.59 4.09
N THR A 143 0.37 -24.17 2.92
CA THR A 143 1.09 -23.19 2.05
C THR A 143 0.34 -21.88 2.03
N LEU A 144 1.04 -20.78 2.37
CA LEU A 144 0.48 -19.43 2.36
C LEU A 144 1.26 -18.51 1.44
N ALA A 145 0.54 -17.79 0.59
CA ALA A 145 1.06 -16.63 -0.14
C ALA A 145 0.65 -15.34 0.60
N VAL A 146 1.62 -14.51 0.93
CA VAL A 146 1.41 -13.22 1.60
C VAL A 146 1.93 -12.12 0.69
N ASP A 147 1.05 -11.20 0.32
CA ASP A 147 1.38 -10.01 -0.45
C ASP A 147 1.05 -8.76 0.37
N VAL A 148 2.08 -7.98 0.71
CA VAL A 148 1.93 -6.76 1.51
C VAL A 148 2.55 -5.58 0.80
N SER A 149 1.78 -4.50 0.65
CA SER A 149 2.24 -3.33 -0.09
C SER A 149 1.73 -2.01 0.50
N ALA A 150 2.25 -0.89 -0.03
CA ALA A 150 1.76 0.46 0.31
C ALA A 150 1.64 0.71 1.83
N GLY A 151 2.69 0.41 2.58
CA GLY A 151 2.76 0.64 4.02
C GLY A 151 1.92 -0.31 4.88
N ALA A 152 1.35 -1.36 4.30
CA ALA A 152 0.61 -2.35 5.07
C ALA A 152 1.53 -3.18 5.97
N THR A 153 0.98 -3.73 7.04
CA THR A 153 1.70 -4.57 8.00
C THR A 153 0.98 -5.88 8.21
N VAL A 154 1.72 -6.99 8.19
CA VAL A 154 1.20 -8.29 8.59
C VAL A 154 2.00 -8.84 9.76
N LYS A 155 1.30 -9.45 10.71
CA LYS A 155 1.85 -10.26 11.80
C LYS A 155 1.21 -11.63 11.73
N ALA A 156 1.96 -12.68 12.08
CA ALA A 156 1.39 -14.00 12.18
C ALA A 156 2.05 -14.80 13.29
N ILE A 157 1.30 -15.77 13.80
CA ILE A 157 1.74 -16.80 14.74
C ILE A 157 1.29 -18.17 14.23
N GLY A 158 1.98 -19.23 14.62
CA GLY A 158 1.64 -20.60 14.29
C GLY A 158 2.67 -21.31 13.43
N GLU A 159 2.23 -22.13 12.51
CA GLU A 159 3.09 -22.98 11.68
C GLU A 159 2.69 -22.91 10.20
N LEU A 160 3.71 -23.02 9.32
CA LEU A 160 3.53 -23.13 7.86
C LEU A 160 4.53 -24.14 7.29
N ASP A 161 4.11 -24.89 6.29
CA ASP A 161 5.01 -25.73 5.51
C ASP A 161 5.79 -24.90 4.49
N VAL A 162 5.06 -24.03 3.76
CA VAL A 162 5.65 -23.18 2.71
C VAL A 162 5.08 -21.75 2.78
N LEU A 163 5.98 -20.78 2.82
CA LEU A 163 5.65 -19.37 2.73
C LEU A 163 6.11 -18.79 1.38
N LYS A 164 5.22 -18.09 0.70
CA LYS A 164 5.56 -17.20 -0.42
C LYS A 164 5.28 -15.76 -0.01
N LEU A 165 6.33 -14.98 0.21
CA LEU A 165 6.21 -13.61 0.69
C LEU A 165 6.61 -12.61 -0.39
N THR A 166 5.69 -11.70 -0.71
CA THR A 166 5.98 -10.49 -1.48
C THR A 166 5.73 -9.29 -0.59
N ALA A 167 6.73 -8.41 -0.44
CA ALA A 167 6.57 -7.18 0.30
C ALA A 167 7.18 -6.01 -0.48
N SER A 168 6.43 -4.91 -0.60
CA SER A 168 6.84 -3.76 -1.41
C SER A 168 6.38 -2.42 -0.82
N SER A 169 6.98 -1.32 -1.29
CA SER A 169 6.51 0.04 -0.99
C SER A 169 6.35 0.33 0.51
N GLY A 170 7.40 0.05 1.28
CA GLY A 170 7.43 0.30 2.71
C GLY A 170 6.59 -0.64 3.58
N ALA A 171 6.14 -1.76 3.05
CA ALA A 171 5.38 -2.75 3.80
C ALA A 171 6.23 -3.49 4.83
N SER A 172 5.59 -4.06 5.84
CA SER A 172 6.26 -4.80 6.92
C SER A 172 5.59 -6.15 7.18
N ALA A 173 6.37 -7.23 7.07
CA ALA A 173 5.94 -8.59 7.38
C ALA A 173 6.67 -9.11 8.64
N LYS A 174 5.96 -9.21 9.76
CA LYS A 174 6.48 -9.71 11.04
C LYS A 174 6.02 -11.15 11.26
N LEU A 175 6.75 -12.09 10.71
CA LEU A 175 6.43 -13.51 10.71
C LEU A 175 7.46 -14.33 11.51
N GLY A 176 8.22 -13.67 12.36
CA GLY A 176 9.24 -14.33 13.22
C GLY A 176 8.67 -15.27 14.28
N GLU A 177 7.36 -15.19 14.55
CA GLU A 177 6.66 -16.10 15.46
C GLU A 177 5.93 -17.25 14.73
N VAL A 178 6.14 -17.39 13.41
CA VAL A 178 5.62 -18.49 12.60
C VAL A 178 6.76 -19.43 12.27
N THR A 179 6.69 -20.65 12.75
CA THR A 179 7.65 -21.69 12.34
C THR A 179 7.35 -22.11 10.90
N THR A 180 8.25 -21.79 9.99
CA THR A 180 8.06 -22.03 8.55
C THR A 180 9.04 -23.09 8.06
N GLY A 181 8.55 -24.10 7.34
CA GLY A 181 9.37 -25.14 6.73
C GLY A 181 10.31 -24.58 5.67
N SER A 182 9.76 -23.86 4.69
CA SER A 182 10.55 -23.18 3.64
C SER A 182 9.91 -21.87 3.21
N ALA A 183 10.73 -20.91 2.76
CA ALA A 183 10.22 -19.60 2.33
C ALA A 183 10.80 -19.17 0.97
N SER A 184 9.94 -18.60 0.14
CA SER A 184 10.33 -17.83 -1.05
C SER A 184 9.97 -16.37 -0.83
N VAL A 185 10.95 -15.46 -0.93
CA VAL A 185 10.78 -14.05 -0.62
C VAL A 185 11.04 -13.15 -1.82
N ASN A 186 10.22 -12.13 -1.98
CA ASN A 186 10.44 -11.05 -2.93
C ASN A 186 10.21 -9.72 -2.22
N LEU A 187 11.30 -9.05 -1.84
CA LEU A 187 11.25 -7.81 -1.06
C LEU A 187 11.78 -6.65 -1.90
N THR A 188 11.05 -5.55 -1.94
CA THR A 188 11.44 -4.37 -2.71
C THR A 188 10.90 -3.06 -2.11
N GLY A 189 11.45 -1.92 -2.53
CA GLY A 189 10.92 -0.60 -2.18
C GLY A 189 10.93 -0.26 -0.69
N GLY A 190 12.02 -0.58 0.02
CA GLY A 190 12.16 -0.26 1.44
C GLY A 190 11.29 -1.11 2.37
N SER A 191 10.80 -2.25 1.89
CA SER A 191 10.02 -3.17 2.71
C SER A 191 10.89 -3.93 3.72
N SER A 192 10.26 -4.46 4.77
CA SER A 192 10.93 -5.26 5.79
C SER A 192 10.19 -6.57 6.03
N ALA A 193 10.95 -7.64 6.21
CA ALA A 193 10.42 -8.94 6.58
C ALA A 193 11.25 -9.56 7.72
N GLU A 194 10.56 -10.13 8.69
CA GLU A 194 11.14 -10.92 9.78
C GLU A 194 10.55 -12.33 9.70
N LEU A 195 11.42 -13.35 9.56
CA LEU A 195 11.01 -14.72 9.32
C LEU A 195 11.73 -15.68 10.25
N HIS A 196 11.02 -16.72 10.70
CA HIS A 196 11.57 -17.92 11.32
C HIS A 196 11.40 -19.10 10.34
N VAL A 197 12.48 -19.50 9.69
CA VAL A 197 12.48 -20.58 8.68
C VAL A 197 13.47 -21.65 9.07
N THR A 198 13.04 -22.89 9.10
CA THR A 198 13.88 -24.05 9.47
C THR A 198 14.61 -24.66 8.26
N GLY A 199 13.99 -24.63 7.09
CA GLY A 199 14.54 -25.19 5.86
C GLY A 199 15.19 -24.14 4.96
N ALA A 200 14.82 -24.10 3.69
CA ALA A 200 15.43 -23.22 2.70
C ALA A 200 14.72 -21.86 2.61
N VAL A 201 15.53 -20.80 2.51
CA VAL A 201 15.05 -19.45 2.14
C VAL A 201 15.62 -19.10 0.78
N THR A 202 14.74 -18.78 -0.17
CA THR A 202 15.13 -18.41 -1.54
C THR A 202 14.47 -17.09 -1.96
N GLY A 203 15.04 -16.39 -2.96
CA GLY A 203 14.37 -15.24 -3.54
C GLY A 203 15.25 -14.03 -3.79
N THR A 204 14.63 -12.85 -3.64
CA THR A 204 15.27 -11.55 -3.92
C THR A 204 14.93 -10.51 -2.88
N ALA A 205 15.89 -9.64 -2.60
CA ALA A 205 15.70 -8.43 -1.82
C ALA A 205 16.36 -7.25 -2.54
N ASP A 206 15.61 -6.19 -2.79
CA ASP A 206 16.06 -5.06 -3.60
C ASP A 206 15.59 -3.71 -3.03
N ALA A 207 16.14 -2.61 -3.57
CA ALA A 207 15.71 -1.23 -3.31
C ALA A 207 15.59 -0.88 -1.82
N GLY A 208 16.64 -1.15 -1.03
CA GLY A 208 16.71 -0.81 0.39
C GLY A 208 15.84 -1.67 1.30
N SER A 209 15.36 -2.82 0.83
CA SER A 209 14.57 -3.73 1.66
C SER A 209 15.44 -4.52 2.66
N THR A 210 14.83 -5.03 3.70
CA THR A 210 15.52 -5.76 4.77
C THR A 210 14.82 -7.08 5.07
N LEU A 211 15.58 -8.18 5.04
CA LEU A 211 15.15 -9.48 5.53
C LEU A 211 15.90 -9.82 6.82
N VAL A 212 15.17 -10.12 7.87
CA VAL A 212 15.71 -10.59 9.15
C VAL A 212 15.30 -12.04 9.36
N LEU A 213 16.27 -12.92 9.57
CA LEU A 213 16.05 -14.31 9.93
C LEU A 213 16.27 -14.47 11.43
N THR A 214 15.26 -14.86 12.18
CA THR A 214 15.30 -14.96 13.64
C THR A 214 16.10 -16.17 14.12
N GLU A 215 16.16 -17.21 13.27
CA GLU A 215 16.99 -18.39 13.49
C GLU A 215 17.73 -18.76 12.20
N LYS A 216 18.71 -19.65 12.32
CA LYS A 216 19.53 -20.11 11.21
C LYS A 216 18.79 -21.16 10.37
N PRO A 217 18.40 -20.86 9.12
CA PRO A 217 17.77 -21.84 8.25
C PRO A 217 18.81 -22.84 7.71
N ALA A 218 18.31 -23.94 7.14
CA ALA A 218 19.19 -24.95 6.51
C ALA A 218 19.98 -24.39 5.32
N SER A 219 19.38 -23.47 4.56
CA SER A 219 20.07 -22.77 3.48
C SER A 219 19.44 -21.40 3.18
N VAL A 220 20.28 -20.46 2.71
CA VAL A 220 19.84 -19.12 2.27
C VAL A 220 20.40 -18.85 0.88
N ASP A 221 19.52 -18.71 -0.10
CA ASP A 221 19.83 -18.27 -1.47
C ASP A 221 18.93 -17.06 -1.82
N VAL A 222 19.26 -15.92 -1.21
CA VAL A 222 18.56 -14.65 -1.43
C VAL A 222 19.52 -13.69 -2.13
N LYS A 223 19.16 -13.29 -3.34
CA LYS A 223 19.93 -12.29 -4.11
C LYS A 223 19.59 -10.90 -3.62
N THR A 224 20.61 -10.14 -3.26
CA THR A 224 20.44 -8.75 -2.78
C THR A 224 20.94 -7.76 -3.82
N SER A 225 20.21 -6.65 -3.99
CA SER A 225 20.61 -5.52 -4.83
C SER A 225 20.05 -4.20 -4.27
N GLY A 226 20.44 -3.06 -4.86
CA GLY A 226 19.86 -1.77 -4.53
C GLY A 226 19.95 -1.35 -3.06
N GLY A 227 20.97 -1.80 -2.32
CA GLY A 227 21.13 -1.47 -0.90
C GLY A 227 20.29 -2.32 0.05
N ALA A 228 19.72 -3.41 -0.42
CA ALA A 228 19.00 -4.35 0.44
C ALA A 228 19.94 -5.18 1.30
N SER A 229 19.43 -5.69 2.42
CA SER A 229 20.21 -6.50 3.38
C SER A 229 19.45 -7.74 3.83
N VAL A 230 20.22 -8.81 4.06
CA VAL A 230 19.77 -10.02 4.77
C VAL A 230 20.57 -10.14 6.05
N GLN A 231 19.89 -10.27 7.18
CA GLN A 231 20.49 -10.28 8.53
C GLN A 231 20.01 -11.50 9.31
N GLY A 232 20.83 -11.97 10.24
CA GLY A 232 20.53 -13.13 11.08
C GLY A 232 20.86 -14.46 10.39
N GLY A 233 20.49 -15.60 11.00
CA GLY A 233 20.73 -16.95 10.51
C GLY A 233 22.02 -17.61 11.03
#